data_38dd566702eb7b754f666503d82ae3ff
#
_entry.id   38dd566702eb7b754f666503d82ae3ff
#
_cell.length_a   1.000
_cell.length_b   1.000
_cell.length_c   1.000
_cell.angle_alpha   90.00
_cell.angle_beta   90.00
_cell.angle_gamma   90.00
#
_symmetry.space_group_name_H-M   'P 1'
#
loop_
_entity.id
_entity.type
_entity.pdbx_description
1 polymer ?
#
loop_
_entity_poly.entity_id
_entity_poly.type
_entity_poly.pdbx_seq_one_letter_code
_entity_poly.pdbx_strand_id
1 'polypeptide(L)'
;MRLMTRRNAIKSVASALGFPYIANSQARRPNFLFVMTDDQRWDAMSCAGNPILRTPNMDRLAEEGVRFTEAFVTNALCSPSRGSILTGLYSHAHGVTTNGGKTHYFRPGIITFPMLLQKAGYYTAVVGKWHIATLPEGLGFDHWCILPGQGVYEDPVMIAHGARVKFRGHVEDVIGDQALEVLRNRPKDRPFCLLYHFKAPHRAWVPAERFRKVYEDVTIPEPPTFNVDLSDRPECIRNTDMQIADMPDFRERGVPASLPRQERKRLNFQVMMKNYYRTLLGVDENLGRVLDFLDKQGLAENTMVIYTGDNGFFLGEYGLFDKRLMWEPSIRVPMLVRYPAAVKPRTVDREHMVLNNDVAHTILDYAGVPRPKHMENHGLSWRPILEGQRVAWRESWFYEYFEYPGPHCAPKIRGVRTRRWKLIYYIQQPQAWEMFDLEKDPQERRNLYHDPAWRGQAEQLRQELEKWRSLLNDDRSEDGTPMAACEDRMAKR
;
A
#
# COMPACT_ATOMS: atom_id res chain seq x y z
N MET A 1 -40.23 -24.99 -5.04
CA MET A 1 -39.00 -24.25 -5.30
C MET A 1 -39.25 -22.80 -4.90
N ARG A 2 -38.86 -22.42 -3.65
CA ARG A 2 -39.03 -21.04 -3.15
C ARG A 2 -37.72 -20.29 -3.36
N LEU A 3 -37.76 -19.22 -4.11
CA LEU A 3 -36.64 -18.29 -4.33
C LEU A 3 -36.22 -17.64 -3.00
N MET A 4 -34.99 -17.84 -2.61
CA MET A 4 -34.41 -17.14 -1.46
C MET A 4 -34.16 -15.67 -1.81
N THR A 5 -34.72 -14.74 -1.03
CA THR A 5 -34.53 -13.31 -1.20
C THR A 5 -33.15 -12.86 -0.68
N ARG A 6 -32.58 -11.82 -1.33
CA ARG A 6 -31.24 -11.23 -1.10
C ARG A 6 -30.88 -10.89 0.36
N ARG A 7 -31.84 -10.83 1.29
CA ARG A 7 -31.64 -10.55 2.71
C ARG A 7 -31.15 -11.75 3.54
N ASN A 8 -31.31 -12.97 3.06
CA ASN A 8 -31.00 -14.17 3.84
C ASN A 8 -29.58 -14.70 3.65
N ALA A 9 -28.86 -14.31 2.60
CA ALA A 9 -27.49 -14.75 2.36
C ALA A 9 -26.46 -14.12 3.32
N ILE A 10 -26.78 -12.94 3.90
CA ILE A 10 -25.89 -12.24 4.85
C ILE A 10 -26.21 -12.63 6.32
N LYS A 11 -27.37 -13.24 6.60
CA LYS A 11 -27.78 -13.59 7.97
C LYS A 11 -27.36 -14.98 8.43
N SER A 12 -26.82 -15.82 7.57
CA SER A 12 -26.54 -17.24 7.89
C SER A 12 -25.18 -17.52 8.54
N VAL A 13 -24.37 -16.50 8.83
CA VAL A 13 -23.06 -16.68 9.52
C VAL A 13 -23.05 -16.13 10.97
N ALA A 14 -24.13 -15.54 11.42
CA ALA A 14 -24.19 -14.88 12.73
C ALA A 14 -25.10 -15.57 13.75
N SER A 15 -25.22 -16.88 13.76
CA SER A 15 -26.02 -17.57 14.80
C SER A 15 -25.51 -18.98 15.04
N ALA A 16 -24.48 -19.12 15.87
CA ALA A 16 -24.30 -20.24 16.77
C ALA A 16 -23.06 -20.05 17.64
N LEU A 17 -23.26 -20.25 18.92
CA LEU A 17 -22.32 -20.34 20.03
C LEU A 17 -22.04 -19.00 20.75
N GLY A 18 -23.06 -18.57 21.51
CA GLY A 18 -22.85 -17.76 22.69
C GLY A 18 -22.11 -18.57 23.78
N PHE A 19 -20.77 -18.45 23.81
CA PHE A 19 -20.04 -18.75 25.03
C PHE A 19 -20.10 -17.51 25.91
N PRO A 20 -20.37 -17.66 27.22
CA PRO A 20 -20.28 -16.54 28.14
C PRO A 20 -18.82 -16.08 28.17
N TYR A 21 -18.56 -14.91 27.59
CA TYR A 21 -17.29 -14.20 27.78
C TYR A 21 -17.24 -13.81 29.27
N ILE A 22 -16.57 -14.62 30.07
CA ILE A 22 -16.25 -14.27 31.45
C ILE A 22 -15.35 -13.04 31.37
N ALA A 23 -15.92 -11.87 31.65
CA ALA A 23 -15.20 -10.64 31.88
C ALA A 23 -14.31 -10.79 33.12
N ASN A 24 -13.11 -11.35 32.91
CA ASN A 24 -12.10 -11.41 33.95
C ASN A 24 -11.00 -10.45 33.58
N SER A 25 -10.77 -9.44 34.40
CA SER A 25 -9.86 -8.30 34.31
C SER A 25 -10.19 -7.39 33.16
N GLN A 26 -10.18 -6.10 33.37
CA GLN A 26 -10.15 -5.08 32.29
C GLN A 26 -8.94 -5.38 31.41
N ALA A 27 -9.12 -6.17 30.37
CA ALA A 27 -8.10 -6.41 29.36
C ALA A 27 -7.68 -5.02 28.85
N ARG A 28 -6.45 -4.64 29.15
CA ARG A 28 -5.92 -3.32 28.83
C ARG A 28 -6.03 -3.15 27.31
N ARG A 29 -6.83 -2.20 26.85
CA ARG A 29 -7.02 -1.97 25.41
C ARG A 29 -5.65 -1.83 24.71
N PRO A 30 -5.43 -2.49 23.56
CA PRO A 30 -4.13 -2.45 22.89
C PRO A 30 -3.76 -1.04 22.44
N ASN A 31 -2.47 -0.74 22.43
CA ASN A 31 -1.92 0.36 21.64
C ASN A 31 -1.74 -0.08 20.21
N PHE A 32 -1.71 0.87 19.28
CA PHE A 32 -1.44 0.64 17.87
C PHE A 32 -0.28 1.50 17.38
N LEU A 33 0.69 0.87 16.74
CA LEU A 33 1.72 1.51 15.94
C LEU A 33 1.54 1.05 14.49
N PHE A 34 1.00 1.93 13.66
CA PHE A 34 0.84 1.67 12.24
C PHE A 34 1.98 2.33 11.46
N VAL A 35 2.89 1.50 10.94
CA VAL A 35 4.08 1.92 10.19
C VAL A 35 3.82 1.74 8.71
N MET A 36 4.03 2.80 7.93
CA MET A 36 3.81 2.76 6.49
C MET A 36 4.95 3.44 5.73
N THR A 37 5.48 2.73 4.74
CA THR A 37 6.43 3.24 3.75
C THR A 37 5.72 3.70 2.49
N ASP A 38 6.44 4.42 1.64
CA ASP A 38 5.94 4.95 0.37
C ASP A 38 6.66 4.28 -0.80
N ASP A 39 5.94 3.55 -1.63
CA ASP A 39 6.49 2.82 -2.78
C ASP A 39 7.36 1.59 -2.41
N GLN A 40 7.14 0.96 -1.27
CA GLN A 40 7.89 -0.25 -0.92
C GLN A 40 7.27 -1.51 -1.51
N ARG A 41 8.04 -2.21 -2.34
CA ARG A 41 7.66 -3.50 -2.88
C ARG A 41 7.72 -4.60 -1.80
N TRP A 42 6.82 -5.55 -1.90
CA TRP A 42 6.59 -6.64 -0.93
C TRP A 42 7.84 -7.48 -0.61
N ASP A 43 8.79 -7.60 -1.54
CA ASP A 43 10.04 -8.38 -1.40
C ASP A 43 11.28 -7.49 -1.11
N ALA A 44 11.09 -6.20 -0.90
CA ALA A 44 12.16 -5.30 -0.49
C ALA A 44 12.37 -5.33 1.03
N MET A 45 12.60 -6.55 1.56
CA MET A 45 12.93 -6.86 2.95
C MET A 45 13.75 -8.15 3.00
N SER A 46 14.70 -8.27 3.94
CA SER A 46 15.48 -9.51 4.09
C SER A 46 14.62 -10.71 4.51
N CYS A 47 13.63 -10.54 5.37
CA CYS A 47 12.68 -11.60 5.75
C CYS A 47 11.78 -12.09 4.59
N ALA A 48 11.69 -11.32 3.51
CA ALA A 48 10.99 -11.72 2.29
C ALA A 48 11.90 -12.45 1.28
N GLY A 49 13.17 -12.66 1.62
CA GLY A 49 14.15 -13.36 0.78
C GLY A 49 15.01 -12.46 -0.09
N ASN A 50 15.04 -11.14 0.15
CA ASN A 50 15.94 -10.26 -0.58
C ASN A 50 17.42 -10.65 -0.32
N PRO A 51 18.20 -10.97 -1.36
CA PRO A 51 19.55 -11.49 -1.17
C PRO A 51 20.57 -10.42 -0.78
N ILE A 52 20.27 -9.15 -1.01
CA ILE A 52 21.20 -8.02 -0.87
C ILE A 52 20.80 -7.10 0.28
N LEU A 53 19.57 -6.63 0.27
CA LEU A 53 19.07 -5.70 1.27
C LEU A 53 18.99 -6.36 2.65
N ARG A 54 19.50 -5.68 3.67
CA ARG A 54 19.45 -6.12 5.07
C ARG A 54 18.57 -5.20 5.88
N THR A 55 17.51 -5.76 6.45
CA THR A 55 16.48 -5.01 7.21
C THR A 55 16.19 -5.72 8.54
N PRO A 56 17.16 -5.70 9.49
CA PRO A 56 17.07 -6.49 10.72
C PRO A 56 15.88 -6.14 11.61
N ASN A 57 15.37 -4.90 11.55
CA ASN A 57 14.22 -4.48 12.35
C ASN A 57 12.88 -4.87 11.69
N MET A 58 12.79 -4.91 10.36
CA MET A 58 11.67 -5.54 9.66
C MET A 58 11.67 -7.05 9.87
N ASP A 59 12.86 -7.69 9.86
CA ASP A 59 13.01 -9.11 10.16
C ASP A 59 12.56 -9.43 11.58
N ARG A 60 12.88 -8.56 12.55
CA ARG A 60 12.41 -8.67 13.93
C ARG A 60 10.87 -8.70 14.00
N LEU A 61 10.17 -7.84 13.27
CA LEU A 61 8.69 -7.85 13.22
C LEU A 61 8.17 -9.17 12.65
N ALA A 62 8.82 -9.74 11.62
CA ALA A 62 8.44 -11.03 11.04
C ALA A 62 8.71 -12.20 12.00
N GLU A 63 9.81 -12.15 12.76
CA GLU A 63 10.17 -13.17 13.75
C GLU A 63 9.28 -13.13 14.98
N GLU A 64 8.89 -11.94 15.43
CA GLU A 64 8.05 -11.73 16.60
C GLU A 64 6.53 -11.73 16.27
N GLY A 65 6.15 -11.93 14.99
CA GLY A 65 4.78 -11.82 14.53
C GLY A 65 4.44 -12.70 13.33
N VAL A 66 3.59 -12.17 12.46
CA VAL A 66 3.17 -12.80 11.20
C VAL A 66 3.57 -11.94 10.00
N ARG A 67 4.03 -12.62 8.93
CA ARG A 67 4.22 -12.05 7.60
C ARG A 67 3.16 -12.61 6.66
N PHE A 68 2.31 -11.74 6.12
CA PHE A 68 1.42 -12.08 5.01
C PHE A 68 2.17 -11.98 3.69
N THR A 69 2.08 -13.03 2.86
CA THR A 69 2.70 -13.02 1.53
C THR A 69 1.75 -12.53 0.44
N GLU A 70 0.45 -12.56 0.70
CA GLU A 70 -0.61 -12.15 -0.23
C GLU A 70 -1.30 -10.87 0.29
N ALA A 71 -0.52 -9.78 0.37
CA ALA A 71 -1.01 -8.48 0.81
C ALA A 71 -1.05 -7.48 -0.36
N PHE A 72 -2.18 -6.81 -0.56
CA PHE A 72 -2.44 -6.00 -1.75
C PHE A 72 -3.06 -4.66 -1.43
N VAL A 73 -2.92 -3.73 -2.38
CA VAL A 73 -3.62 -2.44 -2.36
C VAL A 73 -4.71 -2.41 -3.43
N THR A 74 -5.85 -1.84 -3.09
CA THR A 74 -7.02 -1.74 -3.97
C THR A 74 -6.87 -0.67 -5.05
N ASN A 75 -5.90 0.23 -4.89
CA ASN A 75 -5.48 1.25 -5.84
C ASN A 75 -3.98 1.52 -5.61
N ALA A 76 -3.14 1.23 -6.60
CA ALA A 76 -1.69 1.39 -6.50
C ALA A 76 -1.26 2.85 -6.75
N LEU A 77 -1.71 3.75 -5.89
CA LEU A 77 -1.35 5.16 -5.90
C LEU A 77 -1.41 5.71 -4.47
N CYS A 78 -0.43 6.53 -4.09
CA CYS A 78 -0.23 6.97 -2.70
C CYS A 78 -1.50 7.47 -2.01
N SER A 79 -2.10 8.59 -2.49
CA SER A 79 -3.24 9.22 -1.82
C SER A 79 -4.49 8.34 -1.80
N PRO A 80 -4.89 7.68 -2.90
CA PRO A 80 -5.99 6.73 -2.90
C PRO A 80 -5.81 5.58 -1.91
N SER A 81 -4.63 4.94 -1.90
CA SER A 81 -4.34 3.85 -0.97
C SER A 81 -4.36 4.31 0.49
N ARG A 82 -3.77 5.48 0.81
CA ARG A 82 -3.83 6.08 2.15
C ARG A 82 -5.26 6.38 2.57
N GLY A 83 -6.10 6.88 1.65
CA GLY A 83 -7.52 7.05 1.87
C GLY A 83 -8.22 5.73 2.20
N SER A 84 -7.93 4.66 1.47
CA SER A 84 -8.48 3.34 1.72
C SER A 84 -8.07 2.78 3.09
N ILE A 85 -6.81 2.95 3.49
CA ILE A 85 -6.32 2.56 4.83
C ILE A 85 -7.07 3.30 5.94
N LEU A 86 -7.25 4.62 5.81
CA LEU A 86 -7.89 5.44 6.84
C LEU A 86 -9.38 5.15 7.00
N THR A 87 -10.07 4.77 5.94
CA THR A 87 -11.53 4.67 5.91
C THR A 87 -12.05 3.23 5.91
N GLY A 88 -11.23 2.28 5.44
CA GLY A 88 -11.66 0.90 5.16
C GLY A 88 -12.53 0.80 3.89
N LEU A 89 -12.49 1.81 3.01
CA LEU A 89 -13.30 1.89 1.78
C LEU A 89 -12.43 1.81 0.52
N TYR A 90 -13.03 1.49 -0.60
CA TYR A 90 -12.43 1.68 -1.93
C TYR A 90 -12.35 3.17 -2.29
N SER A 91 -11.45 3.53 -3.22
CA SER A 91 -11.15 4.93 -3.57
C SER A 91 -12.37 5.69 -4.10
N HIS A 92 -13.21 5.06 -4.93
CA HIS A 92 -14.45 5.68 -5.41
C HIS A 92 -15.40 6.01 -4.26
N ALA A 93 -15.42 5.20 -3.22
CA ALA A 93 -16.30 5.38 -2.08
C ALA A 93 -15.82 6.46 -1.11
N HIS A 94 -14.53 6.64 -0.89
CA HIS A 94 -14.02 7.71 -0.02
C HIS A 94 -13.67 9.02 -0.77
N GLY A 95 -13.63 9.00 -2.11
CA GLY A 95 -13.48 10.19 -2.95
C GLY A 95 -12.04 10.57 -3.32
N VAL A 96 -11.02 10.09 -2.61
CA VAL A 96 -9.62 10.32 -2.96
C VAL A 96 -9.23 9.31 -4.04
N THR A 97 -9.22 9.73 -5.31
CA THR A 97 -9.00 8.84 -6.45
C THR A 97 -7.72 9.14 -7.23
N THR A 98 -7.08 10.29 -6.96
CA THR A 98 -5.84 10.73 -7.63
C THR A 98 -4.90 11.41 -6.64
N ASN A 99 -3.66 11.69 -7.07
CA ASN A 99 -2.66 12.42 -6.28
C ASN A 99 -2.74 13.94 -6.43
N GLY A 100 -3.78 14.48 -7.06
CA GLY A 100 -3.92 15.92 -7.27
C GLY A 100 -5.31 16.34 -7.69
N GLY A 101 -5.52 17.66 -7.84
CA GLY A 101 -6.76 18.22 -8.29
C GLY A 101 -7.93 18.07 -7.30
N LYS A 102 -9.16 18.12 -7.81
CA LYS A 102 -10.38 18.04 -6.99
C LYS A 102 -10.62 16.66 -6.37
N THR A 103 -10.09 15.61 -6.96
CA THR A 103 -10.24 14.22 -6.53
C THR A 103 -9.13 13.76 -5.57
N HIS A 104 -8.42 14.70 -4.96
CA HIS A 104 -7.41 14.49 -3.93
C HIS A 104 -7.95 14.73 -2.50
N TYR A 105 -9.24 15.01 -2.37
CA TYR A 105 -9.93 15.27 -1.12
C TYR A 105 -10.90 14.15 -0.76
N PHE A 106 -11.07 13.91 0.53
CA PHE A 106 -12.17 13.06 0.98
C PHE A 106 -13.52 13.67 0.64
N ARG A 107 -14.51 12.82 0.38
CA ARG A 107 -15.90 13.24 0.29
C ARG A 107 -16.38 13.86 1.62
N PRO A 108 -17.28 14.83 1.60
CA PRO A 108 -17.91 15.34 2.81
C PRO A 108 -18.54 14.21 3.63
N GLY A 109 -18.41 14.27 4.95
CA GLY A 109 -19.00 13.29 5.87
C GLY A 109 -18.23 11.97 5.98
N ILE A 110 -17.04 11.86 5.39
CA ILE A 110 -16.21 10.66 5.53
C ILE A 110 -15.83 10.41 7.00
N ILE A 111 -15.87 9.17 7.42
CA ILE A 111 -15.44 8.74 8.75
C ILE A 111 -14.18 7.92 8.60
N THR A 112 -13.13 8.30 9.35
CA THR A 112 -11.86 7.59 9.42
C THR A 112 -11.78 6.74 10.68
N PHE A 113 -10.97 5.68 10.69
CA PHE A 113 -10.79 4.89 11.91
C PHE A 113 -10.17 5.70 13.07
N PRO A 114 -9.25 6.67 12.85
CA PRO A 114 -8.77 7.52 13.94
C PRO A 114 -9.88 8.36 14.61
N MET A 115 -10.88 8.83 13.86
CA MET A 115 -12.05 9.53 14.45
C MET A 115 -12.80 8.62 15.44
N LEU A 116 -12.99 7.34 15.08
CA LEU A 116 -13.68 6.38 15.93
C LEU A 116 -12.84 6.01 17.16
N LEU A 117 -11.52 5.85 16.99
CA LEU A 117 -10.61 5.60 18.10
C LEU A 117 -10.52 6.80 19.06
N GLN A 118 -10.41 8.02 18.54
CA GLN A 118 -10.36 9.25 19.36
C GLN A 118 -11.64 9.37 20.20
N LYS A 119 -12.81 9.17 19.57
CA LYS A 119 -14.11 9.16 20.26
C LYS A 119 -14.19 8.07 21.34
N ALA A 120 -13.50 6.95 21.13
CA ALA A 120 -13.42 5.85 22.11
C ALA A 120 -12.34 6.09 23.18
N GLY A 121 -11.69 7.25 23.20
CA GLY A 121 -10.73 7.64 24.23
C GLY A 121 -9.29 7.24 23.96
N TYR A 122 -8.93 6.86 22.74
CA TYR A 122 -7.53 6.71 22.34
C TYR A 122 -6.86 8.09 22.18
N TYR A 123 -5.57 8.16 22.47
CA TYR A 123 -4.72 9.24 21.99
C TYR A 123 -4.26 8.88 20.58
N THR A 124 -4.60 9.71 19.61
CA THR A 124 -4.36 9.46 18.19
C THR A 124 -3.36 10.44 17.63
N ALA A 125 -2.37 9.94 16.89
CA ALA A 125 -1.34 10.78 16.30
C ALA A 125 -0.96 10.32 14.90
N VAL A 126 -0.51 11.26 14.05
CA VAL A 126 0.13 10.97 12.77
C VAL A 126 1.39 11.80 12.58
N VAL A 127 2.48 11.14 12.17
CA VAL A 127 3.75 11.80 11.82
C VAL A 127 4.26 11.32 10.47
N GLY A 128 4.87 12.23 9.70
CA GLY A 128 5.52 11.93 8.43
C GLY A 128 4.66 12.17 7.20
N LYS A 129 4.78 11.31 6.16
CA LYS A 129 4.10 11.53 4.89
C LYS A 129 2.59 11.33 4.99
N TRP A 130 1.83 12.37 4.68
CA TRP A 130 0.37 12.34 4.67
C TRP A 130 -0.21 12.18 3.26
N HIS A 131 0.13 13.08 2.37
CA HIS A 131 -0.18 13.09 0.94
C HIS A 131 -1.66 12.95 0.59
N ILE A 132 -2.57 13.46 1.42
CA ILE A 132 -3.98 13.67 1.10
C ILE A 132 -4.25 15.17 1.24
N ALA A 133 -5.02 15.77 0.34
CA ALA A 133 -5.27 17.21 0.37
C ALA A 133 -6.14 17.64 1.56
N THR A 134 -7.04 16.77 2.04
CA THR A 134 -7.72 16.96 3.32
C THR A 134 -6.71 16.79 4.45
N LEU A 135 -6.45 17.84 5.21
CA LEU A 135 -5.50 17.82 6.33
C LEU A 135 -5.99 16.90 7.47
N PRO A 136 -5.10 16.44 8.37
CA PRO A 136 -5.48 15.61 9.52
C PRO A 136 -6.45 16.28 10.50
N GLU A 137 -6.55 17.61 10.47
CA GLU A 137 -7.50 18.37 11.28
C GLU A 137 -8.94 17.89 11.00
N GLY A 138 -9.66 17.53 12.03
CA GLY A 138 -11.02 17.00 11.92
C GLY A 138 -11.11 15.54 11.49
N LEU A 139 -9.98 14.87 11.17
CA LEU A 139 -9.93 13.46 10.81
C LEU A 139 -9.60 12.53 11.98
N GLY A 140 -9.66 13.04 13.21
CA GLY A 140 -9.55 12.24 14.43
C GLY A 140 -8.13 12.11 14.97
N PHE A 141 -7.30 13.13 14.87
CA PHE A 141 -5.94 13.16 15.41
C PHE A 141 -5.81 14.22 16.52
N ASP A 142 -5.34 13.77 17.70
CA ASP A 142 -4.96 14.66 18.81
C ASP A 142 -3.62 15.36 18.53
N HIS A 143 -2.71 14.67 17.80
CA HIS A 143 -1.41 15.24 17.38
C HIS A 143 -1.14 14.90 15.91
N TRP A 144 -0.56 15.88 15.18
CA TRP A 144 -0.08 15.64 13.83
C TRP A 144 1.08 16.56 13.42
N CYS A 145 2.08 15.95 12.78
CA CYS A 145 3.23 16.63 12.17
C CYS A 145 3.55 15.94 10.84
N ILE A 146 3.17 16.57 9.73
CA ILE A 146 3.13 15.93 8.42
C ILE A 146 3.98 16.65 7.37
N LEU A 147 4.48 15.90 6.40
CA LEU A 147 5.13 16.44 5.21
C LEU A 147 4.08 17.03 4.25
N PRO A 148 4.27 18.26 3.75
CA PRO A 148 3.42 18.81 2.68
C PRO A 148 3.68 18.08 1.35
N GLY A 149 2.63 17.64 0.68
CA GLY A 149 2.71 16.93 -0.60
C GLY A 149 3.63 15.71 -0.53
N GLN A 150 4.60 15.62 -1.44
CA GLN A 150 5.58 14.53 -1.47
C GLN A 150 6.71 14.69 -0.44
N GLY A 151 6.90 15.87 0.14
CA GLY A 151 8.04 16.17 1.02
C GLY A 151 9.40 16.14 0.31
N VAL A 152 10.45 16.49 1.05
CA VAL A 152 11.85 16.44 0.61
C VAL A 152 12.67 15.58 1.57
N TYR A 153 13.80 15.04 1.12
CA TYR A 153 14.63 14.15 1.92
C TYR A 153 15.54 14.89 2.91
N GLU A 154 16.05 16.06 2.53
CA GLU A 154 16.97 16.82 3.36
C GLU A 154 16.28 18.08 3.90
N ASP A 155 16.53 18.42 5.15
CA ASP A 155 16.02 19.60 5.84
C ASP A 155 14.52 19.86 5.61
N PRO A 156 13.63 18.89 5.90
CA PRO A 156 12.23 18.98 5.52
C PRO A 156 11.51 20.12 6.26
N VAL A 157 10.60 20.79 5.54
CA VAL A 157 9.56 21.59 6.17
C VAL A 157 8.35 20.68 6.40
N MET A 158 7.88 20.60 7.64
CA MET A 158 6.67 19.88 7.99
C MET A 158 5.56 20.83 8.44
N ILE A 159 4.32 20.37 8.45
CA ILE A 159 3.18 21.09 8.98
C ILE A 159 2.79 20.40 10.29
N ALA A 160 3.00 21.12 11.40
CA ALA A 160 2.63 20.67 12.75
C ALA A 160 1.45 21.49 13.24
N HIS A 161 0.29 20.88 13.41
CA HIS A 161 -0.95 21.54 13.81
C HIS A 161 -1.24 22.86 13.04
N GLY A 162 -1.06 22.85 11.72
CA GLY A 162 -1.25 24.00 10.84
C GLY A 162 -0.04 24.94 10.70
N ALA A 163 0.92 24.89 11.59
CA ALA A 163 2.14 25.70 11.51
C ALA A 163 3.23 25.02 10.68
N ARG A 164 3.91 25.78 9.83
CA ARG A 164 5.08 25.27 9.07
C ARG A 164 6.32 25.35 9.94
N VAL A 165 6.97 24.19 10.13
CA VAL A 165 8.19 24.06 10.95
C VAL A 165 9.29 23.46 10.07
N LYS A 166 10.45 24.11 10.02
CA LYS A 166 11.64 23.60 9.33
C LYS A 166 12.48 22.75 10.30
N PHE A 167 12.74 21.51 9.89
CA PHE A 167 13.65 20.61 10.58
C PHE A 167 15.01 20.57 9.88
N ARG A 168 16.05 20.13 10.58
CA ARG A 168 17.37 19.86 10.01
C ARG A 168 17.63 18.37 9.99
N GLY A 169 18.32 17.91 8.96
CA GLY A 169 18.74 16.53 8.79
C GLY A 169 17.88 15.74 7.81
N HIS A 170 18.11 14.44 7.78
CA HIS A 170 17.43 13.54 6.87
C HIS A 170 15.99 13.27 7.31
N VAL A 171 15.06 13.26 6.37
CA VAL A 171 13.61 13.18 6.66
C VAL A 171 13.22 11.97 7.48
N GLU A 172 13.84 10.79 7.24
CA GLU A 172 13.49 9.58 7.99
C GLU A 172 13.91 9.67 9.45
N ASP A 173 15.04 10.33 9.73
CA ASP A 173 15.48 10.60 11.10
C ASP A 173 14.56 11.60 11.79
N VAL A 174 14.17 12.67 11.08
CA VAL A 174 13.20 13.66 11.58
C VAL A 174 11.87 12.99 11.90
N ILE A 175 11.35 12.14 11.01
CA ILE A 175 10.10 11.41 11.24
C ILE A 175 10.24 10.46 12.44
N GLY A 176 11.38 9.78 12.57
CA GLY A 176 11.71 8.92 13.72
C GLY A 176 11.74 9.69 15.03
N ASP A 177 12.36 10.86 15.04
CA ASP A 177 12.41 11.74 16.22
C ASP A 177 11.02 12.23 16.62
N GLN A 178 10.19 12.63 15.65
CA GLN A 178 8.80 13.04 15.90
C GLN A 178 7.94 11.89 16.43
N ALA A 179 8.11 10.68 15.93
CA ALA A 179 7.41 9.50 16.45
C ALA A 179 7.80 9.22 17.91
N LEU A 180 9.09 9.30 18.24
CA LEU A 180 9.58 9.13 19.60
C LEU A 180 9.10 10.26 20.52
N GLU A 181 9.03 11.48 20.03
CA GLU A 181 8.49 12.63 20.78
C GLU A 181 7.01 12.42 21.13
N VAL A 182 6.19 12.02 20.17
CA VAL A 182 4.79 11.65 20.41
C VAL A 182 4.68 10.56 21.48
N LEU A 183 5.49 9.50 21.37
CA LEU A 183 5.46 8.38 22.33
C LEU A 183 5.93 8.77 23.72
N ARG A 184 6.88 9.72 23.87
CA ARG A 184 7.33 10.24 25.16
C ARG A 184 6.28 11.11 25.83
N ASN A 185 5.64 12.00 25.06
CA ASN A 185 4.76 13.05 25.55
C ASN A 185 3.27 12.65 25.62
N ARG A 186 2.90 11.49 25.09
CA ARG A 186 1.51 11.00 25.09
C ARG A 186 0.92 10.95 26.51
N PRO A 187 -0.38 11.11 26.71
CA PRO A 187 -1.07 10.78 27.96
C PRO A 187 -0.82 9.32 28.32
N LYS A 188 -0.40 9.07 29.58
CA LYS A 188 -0.04 7.70 30.04
C LYS A 188 -1.25 6.88 30.48
N ASP A 189 -2.36 7.52 30.75
CA ASP A 189 -3.64 6.97 31.17
C ASP A 189 -4.55 6.53 30.01
N ARG A 190 -4.16 6.86 28.77
CA ARG A 190 -4.90 6.52 27.56
C ARG A 190 -4.10 5.54 26.67
N PRO A 191 -4.74 4.56 26.01
CA PRO A 191 -4.10 3.83 24.92
C PRO A 191 -3.84 4.77 23.75
N PHE A 192 -2.81 4.48 22.95
CA PHE A 192 -2.47 5.29 21.79
C PHE A 192 -2.66 4.56 20.46
N CYS A 193 -2.87 5.34 19.41
CA CYS A 193 -2.75 4.91 18.02
C CYS A 193 -1.84 5.92 17.29
N LEU A 194 -0.64 5.50 16.95
CA LEU A 194 0.33 6.31 16.20
C LEU A 194 0.45 5.79 14.77
N LEU A 195 0.13 6.65 13.80
CA LEU A 195 0.42 6.46 12.39
C LEU A 195 1.81 7.04 12.10
N TYR A 196 2.76 6.16 11.78
CA TYR A 196 4.17 6.45 11.56
C TYR A 196 4.52 6.22 10.10
N HIS A 197 4.50 7.30 9.32
CA HIS A 197 4.54 7.27 7.86
C HIS A 197 5.85 7.81 7.31
N PHE A 198 6.68 6.94 6.76
CA PHE A 198 7.92 7.30 6.09
C PHE A 198 7.69 7.91 4.71
N LYS A 199 8.65 8.72 4.23
CA LYS A 199 8.73 9.16 2.84
C LYS A 199 9.42 8.11 1.96
N ALA A 200 10.42 7.42 2.49
CA ALA A 200 11.16 6.41 1.76
C ALA A 200 10.31 5.13 1.56
N PRO A 201 10.60 4.35 0.51
CA PRO A 201 11.58 4.57 -0.54
C PRO A 201 11.06 5.33 -1.79
N HIS A 202 10.16 6.30 -1.66
CA HIS A 202 9.68 7.11 -2.79
C HIS A 202 10.83 7.87 -3.49
N ARG A 203 10.73 8.00 -4.82
CA ARG A 203 11.67 8.85 -5.59
C ARG A 203 11.71 10.29 -4.98
N ALA A 204 12.83 11.08 -4.98
CA ALA A 204 14.06 10.86 -5.78
C ALA A 204 15.14 9.99 -5.12
N TRP A 205 14.86 9.13 -4.17
CA TRP A 205 15.81 8.21 -3.52
C TRP A 205 17.11 8.86 -3.05
N VAL A 206 17.01 9.80 -2.13
CA VAL A 206 18.17 10.43 -1.49
C VAL A 206 18.41 9.74 -0.15
N PRO A 207 19.42 8.87 -0.02
CA PRO A 207 19.70 8.20 1.24
C PRO A 207 20.36 9.14 2.26
N ALA A 208 20.18 8.84 3.53
CA ALA A 208 20.94 9.52 4.59
C ALA A 208 22.45 9.33 4.37
N GLU A 209 23.27 10.33 4.77
CA GLU A 209 24.71 10.38 4.51
C GLU A 209 25.42 9.06 4.88
N ARG A 210 25.09 8.49 6.04
CA ARG A 210 25.67 7.24 6.54
C ARG A 210 25.41 6.02 5.65
N PHE A 211 24.43 6.08 4.75
CA PHE A 211 24.09 4.97 3.84
C PHE A 211 24.52 5.22 2.39
N ARG A 212 25.04 6.38 2.02
CA ARG A 212 25.34 6.76 0.62
C ARG A 212 26.31 5.81 -0.08
N LYS A 213 27.23 5.20 0.66
CA LYS A 213 28.25 4.27 0.12
C LYS A 213 27.88 2.79 0.26
N VAL A 214 26.84 2.45 1.01
CA VAL A 214 26.39 1.06 1.16
C VAL A 214 26.01 0.52 -0.23
N TYR A 215 26.39 -0.72 -0.55
CA TYR A 215 26.20 -1.37 -1.85
C TYR A 215 26.93 -0.70 -3.04
N GLU A 216 27.96 0.12 -2.82
CA GLU A 216 28.69 0.79 -3.91
C GLU A 216 29.28 -0.23 -4.88
N ASP A 217 29.95 -1.26 -4.36
CA ASP A 217 30.61 -2.33 -5.12
C ASP A 217 29.69 -3.52 -5.47
N VAL A 218 28.40 -3.42 -5.16
CA VAL A 218 27.43 -4.49 -5.42
C VAL A 218 26.76 -4.26 -6.77
N THR A 219 26.74 -5.27 -7.62
CA THR A 219 25.88 -5.28 -8.82
C THR A 219 24.53 -5.88 -8.44
N ILE A 220 23.46 -5.11 -8.60
CA ILE A 220 22.11 -5.57 -8.35
C ILE A 220 21.63 -6.42 -9.54
N PRO A 221 21.16 -7.67 -9.33
CA PRO A 221 20.65 -8.50 -10.42
C PRO A 221 19.45 -7.87 -11.12
N GLU A 222 19.44 -7.91 -12.44
CA GLU A 222 18.28 -7.52 -13.24
C GLU A 222 17.14 -8.54 -13.02
N PRO A 223 15.86 -8.11 -12.89
CA PRO A 223 14.76 -9.05 -12.79
C PRO A 223 14.63 -9.87 -14.09
N PRO A 224 14.10 -11.12 -14.02
CA PRO A 224 14.00 -11.99 -15.20
C PRO A 224 13.20 -11.39 -16.37
N THR A 225 12.34 -10.43 -16.10
CA THR A 225 11.53 -9.72 -17.09
C THR A 225 12.12 -8.37 -17.52
N PHE A 226 13.34 -8.02 -17.08
CA PHE A 226 13.94 -6.71 -17.34
C PHE A 226 14.00 -6.33 -18.83
N ASN A 227 14.30 -7.31 -19.68
CA ASN A 227 14.45 -7.11 -21.13
C ASN A 227 13.31 -7.74 -21.95
N VAL A 228 12.20 -8.12 -21.30
CA VAL A 228 11.03 -8.63 -22.04
C VAL A 228 10.42 -7.49 -22.84
N ASP A 229 10.11 -7.79 -24.10
CA ASP A 229 9.43 -6.87 -25.00
C ASP A 229 7.95 -6.70 -24.60
N LEU A 230 7.46 -5.48 -24.73
CA LEU A 230 6.06 -5.13 -24.47
C LEU A 230 5.23 -5.02 -25.77
N SER A 231 5.78 -5.45 -26.93
CA SER A 231 5.10 -5.30 -28.23
C SER A 231 3.77 -6.06 -28.32
N ASP A 232 3.61 -7.15 -27.54
CA ASP A 232 2.39 -7.93 -27.42
C ASP A 232 1.36 -7.37 -26.42
N ARG A 233 1.74 -6.31 -25.70
CA ARG A 233 0.87 -5.68 -24.71
C ARG A 233 -0.09 -4.68 -25.34
N PRO A 234 -1.22 -4.40 -24.67
CA PRO A 234 -2.12 -3.34 -25.10
C PRO A 234 -1.39 -2.03 -25.35
N GLU A 235 -1.85 -1.29 -26.35
CA GLU A 235 -1.24 0.00 -26.72
C GLU A 235 -1.14 0.98 -25.57
N CYS A 236 -2.16 1.04 -24.72
CA CYS A 236 -2.17 1.89 -23.52
C CYS A 236 -1.03 1.57 -22.53
N ILE A 237 -0.52 0.33 -22.52
CA ILE A 237 0.63 -0.07 -21.71
C ILE A 237 1.94 0.31 -22.40
N ARG A 238 2.05 0.08 -23.71
CA ARG A 238 3.24 0.43 -24.49
C ARG A 238 3.53 1.94 -24.48
N ASN A 239 2.46 2.75 -24.40
CA ASN A 239 2.51 4.20 -24.42
C ASN A 239 2.66 4.82 -23.00
N THR A 240 2.84 4.03 -21.95
CA THR A 240 3.13 4.58 -20.63
C THR A 240 4.53 5.21 -20.56
N ASP A 241 4.65 6.32 -19.82
CA ASP A 241 5.92 7.01 -19.57
C ASP A 241 6.58 6.48 -18.27
N MET A 242 6.73 5.15 -18.19
CA MET A 242 7.32 4.46 -17.02
C MET A 242 8.58 3.66 -17.38
N GLN A 243 9.27 4.01 -18.47
CA GLN A 243 10.47 3.30 -18.88
C GLN A 243 11.72 3.78 -18.13
N ILE A 244 12.42 2.86 -17.44
CA ILE A 244 13.67 3.17 -16.72
C ILE A 244 14.70 3.84 -17.63
N ALA A 245 14.78 3.43 -18.90
CA ALA A 245 15.72 4.01 -19.86
C ALA A 245 15.55 5.52 -20.04
N ASP A 246 14.33 6.03 -19.83
CA ASP A 246 13.95 7.40 -20.17
C ASP A 246 13.73 8.29 -18.93
N MET A 247 13.99 7.74 -17.73
CA MET A 247 13.88 8.49 -16.47
C MET A 247 14.81 9.70 -16.42
N PRO A 248 14.28 10.91 -16.16
CA PRO A 248 15.09 12.11 -16.05
C PRO A 248 15.94 12.19 -14.78
N ASP A 249 15.54 11.50 -13.70
CA ASP A 249 16.12 11.58 -12.36
C ASP A 249 17.63 11.25 -12.30
N PHE A 250 18.16 10.53 -13.28
CA PHE A 250 19.54 10.06 -13.24
C PHE A 250 20.51 10.88 -14.07
N ARG A 251 20.02 11.84 -14.86
CA ARG A 251 20.88 12.80 -15.60
C ARG A 251 21.77 13.58 -14.64
N GLU A 252 21.21 14.03 -13.53
CA GLU A 252 21.92 14.74 -12.47
C GLU A 252 22.83 13.82 -11.63
N ARG A 253 22.71 12.48 -11.79
CA ARG A 253 23.45 11.47 -11.03
C ARG A 253 24.53 10.77 -11.86
N GLY A 254 24.96 11.38 -12.94
CA GLY A 254 26.09 10.92 -13.74
C GLY A 254 25.78 9.85 -14.78
N VAL A 255 24.51 9.62 -15.14
CA VAL A 255 24.14 8.77 -16.27
C VAL A 255 23.99 9.65 -17.52
N PRO A 256 24.94 9.61 -18.50
CA PRO A 256 24.89 10.48 -19.66
C PRO A 256 23.67 10.18 -20.54
N ALA A 257 22.97 11.23 -20.99
CA ALA A 257 21.85 11.10 -21.92
C ALA A 257 22.27 10.59 -23.32
N SER A 258 23.54 10.76 -23.65
CA SER A 258 24.13 10.34 -24.95
C SER A 258 24.36 8.83 -25.07
N LEU A 259 24.26 8.07 -23.97
CA LEU A 259 24.44 6.62 -24.01
C LEU A 259 23.34 5.93 -24.85
N PRO A 260 23.66 4.81 -25.51
CA PRO A 260 22.65 3.96 -26.12
C PRO A 260 21.54 3.60 -25.11
N ARG A 261 20.30 3.58 -25.58
CA ARG A 261 19.12 3.40 -24.70
C ARG A 261 19.22 2.18 -23.78
N GLN A 262 19.75 1.06 -24.28
CA GLN A 262 19.88 -0.17 -23.51
C GLN A 262 20.95 -0.05 -22.41
N GLU A 263 22.04 0.62 -22.67
CA GLU A 263 23.10 0.87 -21.68
C GLU A 263 22.62 1.85 -20.62
N ARG A 264 21.97 2.93 -21.04
CA ARG A 264 21.32 3.89 -20.13
C ARG A 264 20.29 3.22 -19.22
N LYS A 265 19.47 2.27 -19.75
CA LYS A 265 18.52 1.48 -18.99
C LYS A 265 19.18 0.71 -17.84
N ARG A 266 20.32 0.04 -18.12
CA ARG A 266 21.07 -0.72 -17.12
C ARG A 266 21.69 0.15 -16.05
N LEU A 267 22.29 1.27 -16.45
CA LEU A 267 22.88 2.20 -15.48
C LEU A 267 21.82 2.88 -14.62
N ASN A 268 20.72 3.33 -15.20
CA ASN A 268 19.59 3.86 -14.45
C ASN A 268 19.05 2.87 -13.45
N PHE A 269 18.91 1.60 -13.84
CA PHE A 269 18.49 0.53 -12.96
C PHE A 269 19.43 0.35 -11.76
N GLN A 270 20.75 0.30 -11.97
CA GLN A 270 21.73 0.18 -10.91
C GLN A 270 21.65 1.35 -9.91
N VAL A 271 21.57 2.58 -10.43
CA VAL A 271 21.48 3.79 -9.61
C VAL A 271 20.16 3.81 -8.81
N MET A 272 19.06 3.49 -9.47
CA MET A 272 17.74 3.40 -8.84
C MET A 272 17.74 2.38 -7.70
N MET A 273 18.13 1.16 -7.99
CA MET A 273 18.07 0.06 -7.04
C MET A 273 18.96 0.26 -5.83
N LYS A 274 20.20 0.72 -6.03
CA LYS A 274 21.11 1.02 -4.93
C LYS A 274 20.55 2.10 -4.00
N ASN A 275 20.01 3.17 -4.57
CA ASN A 275 19.45 4.25 -3.77
C ASN A 275 18.12 3.88 -3.13
N TYR A 276 17.29 3.10 -3.81
CA TYR A 276 16.06 2.53 -3.23
C TYR A 276 16.38 1.69 -1.97
N TYR A 277 17.35 0.78 -2.06
CA TYR A 277 17.78 -0.02 -0.92
C TYR A 277 18.40 0.84 0.19
N ARG A 278 19.25 1.81 -0.16
CA ARG A 278 19.88 2.73 0.81
C ARG A 278 18.86 3.55 1.59
N THR A 279 17.78 3.99 0.95
CA THR A 279 16.70 4.72 1.67
C THR A 279 15.93 3.81 2.61
N LEU A 280 15.74 2.53 2.26
CA LEU A 280 15.13 1.53 3.15
C LEU A 280 15.97 1.21 4.38
N LEU A 281 17.31 1.33 4.31
CA LEU A 281 18.16 1.19 5.50
C LEU A 281 17.83 2.29 6.55
N GLY A 282 17.55 3.50 6.09
CA GLY A 282 17.11 4.59 6.97
C GLY A 282 15.74 4.33 7.61
N VAL A 283 14.82 3.74 6.85
CA VAL A 283 13.52 3.28 7.38
C VAL A 283 13.72 2.22 8.45
N ASP A 284 14.50 1.18 8.15
CA ASP A 284 14.72 0.06 9.07
C ASP A 284 15.39 0.51 10.38
N GLU A 285 16.41 1.36 10.30
CA GLU A 285 17.06 1.91 11.48
C GLU A 285 16.09 2.72 12.36
N ASN A 286 15.27 3.58 11.77
CA ASN A 286 14.31 4.40 12.50
C ASN A 286 13.12 3.58 13.03
N LEU A 287 12.72 2.51 12.34
CA LEU A 287 11.80 1.52 12.87
C LEU A 287 12.37 0.88 14.14
N GLY A 288 13.64 0.44 14.10
CA GLY A 288 14.33 -0.15 15.25
C GLY A 288 14.34 0.77 16.46
N ARG A 289 14.64 2.06 16.27
CA ARG A 289 14.60 3.07 17.35
C ARG A 289 13.25 3.12 18.07
N VAL A 290 12.16 3.04 17.31
CA VAL A 290 10.80 3.08 17.88
C VAL A 290 10.45 1.76 18.56
N LEU A 291 10.81 0.60 17.98
CA LEU A 291 10.60 -0.71 18.60
C LEU A 291 11.36 -0.82 19.93
N ASP A 292 12.63 -0.41 19.97
CA ASP A 292 13.44 -0.39 21.19
C ASP A 292 12.87 0.51 22.26
N PHE A 293 12.26 1.63 21.85
CA PHE A 293 11.56 2.49 22.80
C PHE A 293 10.35 1.78 23.41
N LEU A 294 9.55 1.09 22.62
CA LEU A 294 8.41 0.32 23.13
C LEU A 294 8.85 -0.73 24.14
N ASP A 295 9.95 -1.45 23.88
CA ASP A 295 10.49 -2.46 24.79
C ASP A 295 10.97 -1.81 26.12
N LYS A 296 11.81 -0.79 26.02
CA LYS A 296 12.38 -0.08 27.18
C LYS A 296 11.29 0.54 28.07
N GLN A 297 10.13 0.87 27.51
CA GLN A 297 9.00 1.43 28.24
C GLN A 297 7.99 0.36 28.71
N GLY A 298 8.24 -0.92 28.46
CA GLY A 298 7.30 -2.02 28.79
C GLY A 298 5.97 -1.92 28.05
N LEU A 299 5.97 -1.34 26.85
CA LEU A 299 4.78 -1.15 26.02
C LEU A 299 4.60 -2.24 24.99
N ALA A 300 5.67 -2.96 24.64
CA ALA A 300 5.73 -3.87 23.52
C ALA A 300 4.66 -4.97 23.56
N GLU A 301 4.45 -5.58 24.76
CA GLU A 301 3.47 -6.66 24.94
C GLU A 301 2.02 -6.25 24.64
N ASN A 302 1.67 -4.98 24.89
CA ASN A 302 0.33 -4.44 24.66
C ASN A 302 0.27 -3.47 23.47
N THR A 303 1.21 -3.56 22.55
CA THR A 303 1.22 -2.74 21.32
C THR A 303 1.18 -3.64 20.10
N MET A 304 0.10 -3.51 19.30
CA MET A 304 0.04 -4.08 17.97
C MET A 304 0.83 -3.16 17.02
N VAL A 305 1.85 -3.74 16.38
CA VAL A 305 2.64 -3.08 15.33
C VAL A 305 2.21 -3.67 13.99
N ILE A 306 1.73 -2.82 13.10
CA ILE A 306 1.41 -3.18 11.70
C ILE A 306 2.39 -2.42 10.81
N TYR A 307 3.13 -3.13 9.96
CA TYR A 307 4.07 -2.57 8.99
C TYR A 307 3.61 -2.90 7.57
N THR A 308 3.49 -1.87 6.71
CA THR A 308 3.10 -2.03 5.32
C THR A 308 3.68 -0.93 4.41
N GLY A 309 3.49 -1.05 3.10
CA GLY A 309 3.66 0.03 2.12
C GLY A 309 2.30 0.59 1.67
N ASP A 310 2.27 1.82 1.19
CA ASP A 310 1.05 2.39 0.61
C ASP A 310 0.73 1.84 -0.78
N ASN A 311 1.74 1.43 -1.53
CA ASN A 311 1.64 0.66 -2.78
C ASN A 311 2.97 -0.05 -3.06
N GLY A 312 2.94 -1.02 -3.99
CA GLY A 312 4.14 -1.63 -4.54
C GLY A 312 4.86 -0.71 -5.52
N PHE A 313 5.88 -1.24 -6.21
CA PHE A 313 6.67 -0.47 -7.17
C PHE A 313 7.34 -1.39 -8.19
N PHE A 314 7.38 -1.01 -9.45
CA PHE A 314 8.20 -1.70 -10.45
C PHE A 314 9.68 -1.38 -10.21
N LEU A 315 10.46 -2.42 -9.99
CA LEU A 315 11.91 -2.33 -9.79
C LEU A 315 12.66 -2.98 -10.96
N GLY A 316 12.26 -2.61 -12.17
CA GLY A 316 12.89 -3.07 -13.40
C GLY A 316 12.12 -4.14 -14.18
N GLU A 317 11.09 -4.73 -13.62
CA GLU A 317 10.25 -5.68 -14.36
C GLU A 317 9.71 -5.00 -15.61
N TYR A 318 9.86 -5.67 -16.77
CA TYR A 318 9.50 -5.13 -18.09
C TYR A 318 10.20 -3.83 -18.47
N GLY A 319 11.32 -3.52 -17.80
CA GLY A 319 12.03 -2.25 -17.95
C GLY A 319 11.27 -1.06 -17.36
N LEU A 320 10.27 -1.30 -16.55
CA LEU A 320 9.41 -0.28 -15.93
C LEU A 320 9.93 0.16 -14.55
N PHE A 321 9.55 1.36 -14.18
CA PHE A 321 9.59 1.92 -12.82
C PHE A 321 8.20 2.49 -12.48
N ASP A 322 8.01 2.98 -11.24
CA ASP A 322 6.74 3.52 -10.74
C ASP A 322 5.71 2.41 -10.39
N LYS A 323 4.44 2.71 -10.32
CA LYS A 323 3.32 1.88 -9.89
C LYS A 323 2.13 2.05 -10.84
N ARG A 324 0.88 2.05 -10.35
CA ARG A 324 -0.38 2.38 -11.07
C ARG A 324 -1.03 1.21 -11.78
N LEU A 325 -0.25 0.35 -12.46
CA LEU A 325 -0.78 -0.82 -13.15
C LEU A 325 -1.22 -1.90 -12.15
N MET A 326 -2.19 -2.73 -12.53
CA MET A 326 -2.65 -3.84 -11.69
C MET A 326 -1.71 -5.07 -11.74
N TRP A 327 -0.47 -4.92 -12.12
CA TRP A 327 0.51 -6.01 -12.12
C TRP A 327 1.11 -6.22 -10.73
N GLU A 328 1.49 -7.47 -10.40
CA GLU A 328 1.95 -7.85 -9.04
C GLU A 328 3.00 -6.90 -8.43
N PRO A 329 4.03 -6.43 -9.18
CA PRO A 329 5.01 -5.49 -8.61
C PRO A 329 4.39 -4.19 -8.07
N SER A 330 3.33 -3.71 -8.68
CA SER A 330 2.67 -2.44 -8.36
C SER A 330 1.65 -2.56 -7.22
N ILE A 331 0.91 -3.68 -7.17
CA ILE A 331 -0.23 -3.84 -6.26
C ILE A 331 0.12 -4.55 -4.96
N ARG A 332 1.25 -5.27 -4.90
CA ARG A 332 1.63 -6.11 -3.77
C ARG A 332 2.58 -5.37 -2.84
N VAL A 333 2.28 -5.41 -1.54
CA VAL A 333 2.97 -4.62 -0.50
C VAL A 333 3.51 -5.52 0.61
N PRO A 334 4.53 -5.09 1.38
CA PRO A 334 4.88 -5.77 2.61
C PRO A 334 3.71 -5.72 3.59
N MET A 335 3.53 -6.76 4.38
CA MET A 335 2.57 -6.78 5.47
C MET A 335 3.09 -7.64 6.61
N LEU A 336 3.52 -6.97 7.69
CA LEU A 336 4.00 -7.60 8.92
C LEU A 336 3.09 -7.15 10.07
N VAL A 337 2.68 -8.09 10.92
CA VAL A 337 1.88 -7.77 12.12
C VAL A 337 2.50 -8.44 13.32
N ARG A 338 2.90 -7.64 14.31
CA ARG A 338 3.38 -8.09 15.60
C ARG A 338 2.40 -7.67 16.69
N TYR A 339 1.91 -8.63 17.46
CA TYR A 339 1.11 -8.37 18.66
C TYR A 339 1.25 -9.56 19.62
N PRO A 340 2.22 -9.53 20.56
CA PRO A 340 2.55 -10.67 21.41
C PRO A 340 1.35 -11.23 22.17
N ALA A 341 0.38 -10.38 22.54
CA ALA A 341 -0.81 -10.81 23.29
C ALA A 341 -1.75 -11.75 22.50
N ALA A 342 -1.67 -11.80 21.15
CA ALA A 342 -2.63 -12.57 20.35
C ALA A 342 -2.03 -13.22 19.09
N VAL A 343 -0.90 -12.76 18.59
CA VAL A 343 -0.32 -13.21 17.32
C VAL A 343 0.83 -14.18 17.58
N LYS A 344 0.74 -15.38 16.98
CA LYS A 344 1.80 -16.38 17.08
C LYS A 344 3.05 -15.91 16.32
N PRO A 345 4.24 -15.87 16.97
CA PRO A 345 5.47 -15.46 16.33
C PRO A 345 5.91 -16.44 15.24
N ARG A 346 6.78 -15.96 14.32
CA ARG A 346 7.36 -16.72 13.19
C ARG A 346 6.32 -17.36 12.26
N THR A 347 5.16 -16.73 12.13
CA THR A 347 4.10 -17.20 11.24
C THR A 347 4.27 -16.58 9.86
N VAL A 348 4.14 -17.39 8.82
CA VAL A 348 4.08 -16.92 7.43
C VAL A 348 2.75 -17.35 6.83
N ASP A 349 1.86 -16.39 6.64
CA ASP A 349 0.58 -16.64 5.99
C ASP A 349 0.75 -16.54 4.46
N ARG A 350 0.39 -17.61 3.76
CA ARG A 350 0.43 -17.74 2.30
C ARG A 350 -0.95 -18.00 1.69
N GLU A 351 -1.97 -18.02 2.52
CA GLU A 351 -3.30 -18.47 2.12
C GLU A 351 -4.28 -17.32 1.97
N HIS A 352 -4.20 -16.32 2.84
CA HIS A 352 -5.20 -15.28 2.91
C HIS A 352 -4.77 -14.02 2.14
N MET A 353 -5.56 -13.65 1.13
CA MET A 353 -5.40 -12.35 0.47
C MET A 353 -5.89 -11.25 1.39
N VAL A 354 -4.98 -10.42 1.91
CA VAL A 354 -5.29 -9.27 2.76
C VAL A 354 -5.13 -7.97 1.99
N LEU A 355 -5.97 -6.97 2.29
CA LEU A 355 -6.01 -5.71 1.56
C LEU A 355 -5.70 -4.52 2.46
N ASN A 356 -5.23 -3.44 1.87
CA ASN A 356 -4.96 -2.20 2.59
C ASN A 356 -6.19 -1.61 3.29
N ASN A 357 -7.40 -1.78 2.72
CA ASN A 357 -8.64 -1.32 3.34
C ASN A 357 -9.11 -2.21 4.51
N ASP A 358 -8.48 -3.35 4.77
CA ASP A 358 -8.73 -4.19 5.95
C ASP A 358 -8.11 -3.62 7.23
N VAL A 359 -7.11 -2.74 7.11
CA VAL A 359 -6.38 -2.15 8.24
C VAL A 359 -7.33 -1.47 9.23
N ALA A 360 -8.21 -0.61 8.74
CA ALA A 360 -9.18 0.09 9.58
C ALA A 360 -10.07 -0.88 10.37
N HIS A 361 -10.51 -1.96 9.70
CA HIS A 361 -11.38 -2.98 10.31
C HIS A 361 -10.65 -3.76 11.40
N THR A 362 -9.40 -4.13 11.14
CA THR A 362 -8.57 -4.88 12.08
C THR A 362 -8.25 -4.07 13.33
N ILE A 363 -7.83 -2.81 13.16
CA ILE A 363 -7.52 -1.91 14.29
C ILE A 363 -8.77 -1.69 15.15
N LEU A 364 -9.91 -1.38 14.53
CA LEU A 364 -11.17 -1.15 15.27
C LEU A 364 -11.67 -2.40 16.00
N ASP A 365 -11.53 -3.58 15.40
CA ASP A 365 -11.92 -4.85 16.01
C ASP A 365 -11.07 -5.15 17.27
N TYR A 366 -9.74 -5.04 17.17
CA TYR A 366 -8.87 -5.20 18.35
C TYR A 366 -9.06 -4.11 19.40
N ALA A 367 -9.44 -2.90 18.99
CA ALA A 367 -9.79 -1.82 19.91
C ALA A 367 -11.14 -2.02 20.61
N GLY A 368 -11.96 -2.96 20.14
CA GLY A 368 -13.34 -3.14 20.60
C GLY A 368 -14.25 -1.97 20.24
N VAL A 369 -13.94 -1.26 19.16
CA VAL A 369 -14.67 -0.06 18.70
C VAL A 369 -15.56 -0.39 17.51
N PRO A 370 -16.88 -0.41 17.68
CA PRO A 370 -17.80 -0.76 16.60
C PRO A 370 -17.83 0.33 15.51
N ARG A 371 -17.91 -0.09 14.27
CA ARG A 371 -18.22 0.81 13.15
C ARG A 371 -19.70 1.20 13.18
N PRO A 372 -20.06 2.45 12.87
CA PRO A 372 -21.44 2.85 12.71
C PRO A 372 -22.18 1.99 11.66
N LYS A 373 -23.40 1.57 11.95
CA LYS A 373 -24.19 0.68 11.07
C LYS A 373 -24.46 1.25 9.66
N HIS A 374 -24.46 2.58 9.53
CA HIS A 374 -24.70 3.27 8.25
C HIS A 374 -23.43 3.42 7.41
N MET A 375 -22.25 3.07 7.94
CA MET A 375 -21.01 3.10 7.14
C MET A 375 -20.97 1.92 6.17
N GLU A 376 -20.60 2.22 4.93
CA GLU A 376 -20.24 1.20 3.95
C GLU A 376 -19.10 0.33 4.50
N ASN A 377 -19.12 -0.96 4.14
CA ASN A 377 -18.13 -1.93 4.58
C ASN A 377 -17.47 -2.60 3.39
N HIS A 378 -16.21 -2.27 3.12
CA HIS A 378 -15.46 -2.81 1.98
C HIS A 378 -14.25 -3.66 2.40
N GLY A 379 -13.97 -3.78 3.70
CA GLY A 379 -12.84 -4.55 4.21
C GLY A 379 -13.26 -5.62 5.21
N LEU A 380 -12.30 -6.44 5.63
CA LEU A 380 -12.45 -7.52 6.61
C LEU A 380 -11.43 -7.33 7.74
N SER A 381 -11.79 -7.73 8.96
CA SER A 381 -10.82 -7.80 10.06
C SER A 381 -9.93 -9.03 9.92
N TRP A 382 -8.61 -8.86 10.05
CA TRP A 382 -7.64 -9.97 10.10
C TRP A 382 -7.64 -10.71 11.43
N ARG A 383 -8.35 -10.20 12.43
CA ARG A 383 -8.30 -10.74 13.79
C ARG A 383 -8.48 -12.26 13.85
N PRO A 384 -9.46 -12.88 13.19
CA PRO A 384 -9.60 -14.33 13.23
C PRO A 384 -8.37 -15.07 12.70
N ILE A 385 -7.76 -14.55 11.60
CA ILE A 385 -6.55 -15.12 11.01
C ILE A 385 -5.36 -14.95 11.96
N LEU A 386 -5.19 -13.76 12.52
CA LEU A 386 -4.10 -13.42 13.44
C LEU A 386 -4.16 -14.27 14.73
N GLU A 387 -5.37 -14.64 15.18
CA GLU A 387 -5.60 -15.51 16.32
C GLU A 387 -5.60 -17.01 15.95
N GLY A 388 -5.23 -17.37 14.71
CA GLY A 388 -5.09 -18.75 14.25
C GLY A 388 -6.40 -19.48 14.02
N GLN A 389 -7.51 -18.78 13.88
CA GLN A 389 -8.82 -19.37 13.62
C GLN A 389 -8.96 -19.74 12.13
N ARG A 390 -9.62 -20.86 11.85
CA ARG A 390 -10.03 -21.21 10.48
C ARG A 390 -11.31 -20.48 10.13
N VAL A 391 -11.24 -19.59 9.16
CA VAL A 391 -12.38 -18.77 8.73
C VAL A 391 -12.53 -18.84 7.21
N ALA A 392 -13.76 -18.70 6.72
CA ALA A 392 -13.99 -18.41 5.32
C ALA A 392 -13.41 -17.03 5.00
N TRP A 393 -12.64 -16.93 3.93
CA TRP A 393 -11.98 -15.70 3.53
C TRP A 393 -12.34 -15.35 2.09
N ARG A 394 -11.97 -14.13 1.64
CA ARG A 394 -12.21 -13.71 0.25
C ARG A 394 -11.47 -14.59 -0.74
N GLU A 395 -12.16 -14.95 -1.81
CA GLU A 395 -11.60 -15.71 -2.93
C GLU A 395 -11.19 -14.81 -4.10
N SER A 396 -11.69 -13.57 -4.11
CA SER A 396 -11.39 -12.53 -5.09
C SER A 396 -11.44 -11.15 -4.47
N TRP A 397 -10.89 -10.16 -5.16
CA TRP A 397 -10.99 -8.76 -4.79
C TRP A 397 -10.91 -7.86 -6.03
N PHE A 398 -11.44 -6.62 -5.90
CA PHE A 398 -11.56 -5.63 -6.95
C PHE A 398 -10.40 -4.64 -6.90
N TYR A 399 -9.90 -4.24 -8.07
CA TYR A 399 -8.89 -3.19 -8.24
C TYR A 399 -9.45 -2.05 -9.07
N GLU A 400 -9.07 -0.82 -8.72
CA GLU A 400 -9.44 0.39 -9.44
C GLU A 400 -8.29 1.40 -9.50
N TYR A 401 -8.15 2.08 -10.64
CA TYR A 401 -7.20 3.18 -10.81
C TYR A 401 -7.80 4.25 -11.72
N PHE A 402 -7.61 5.54 -11.37
CA PHE A 402 -8.35 6.65 -11.98
C PHE A 402 -7.51 7.76 -12.58
N GLU A 403 -6.25 7.92 -12.15
CA GLU A 403 -5.43 9.06 -12.56
C GLU A 403 -4.96 8.93 -14.01
N TYR A 404 -5.61 9.67 -14.91
CA TYR A 404 -5.28 9.71 -16.32
C TYR A 404 -5.52 11.13 -16.87
N PRO A 405 -4.62 11.69 -17.72
CA PRO A 405 -3.34 11.09 -18.16
C PRO A 405 -2.27 11.04 -17.07
N GLY A 406 -2.42 11.78 -15.95
CA GLY A 406 -1.47 11.80 -14.86
C GLY A 406 -0.02 12.08 -15.31
N PRO A 407 0.97 11.86 -14.44
CA PRO A 407 2.38 12.07 -14.78
C PRO A 407 2.92 11.06 -15.80
N HIS A 408 2.37 9.83 -15.84
CA HIS A 408 2.95 8.70 -16.55
C HIS A 408 2.05 8.08 -17.62
N CYS A 409 0.95 8.71 -17.97
CA CYS A 409 -0.01 8.19 -18.95
C CYS A 409 -0.49 6.75 -18.67
N ALA A 410 -0.49 6.34 -17.40
CA ALA A 410 -1.02 5.05 -17.02
C ALA A 410 -2.54 5.02 -17.21
N PRO A 411 -3.10 3.99 -17.88
CA PRO A 411 -4.52 3.93 -18.19
C PRO A 411 -5.38 3.81 -16.92
N LYS A 412 -6.62 4.30 -16.97
CA LYS A 412 -7.63 3.96 -15.95
C LYS A 412 -7.91 2.47 -16.01
N ILE A 413 -8.05 1.86 -14.84
CA ILE A 413 -8.13 0.39 -14.72
C ILE A 413 -9.30 0.02 -13.83
N ARG A 414 -9.97 -1.06 -14.20
CA ARG A 414 -10.72 -1.94 -13.32
C ARG A 414 -10.20 -3.35 -13.47
N GLY A 415 -10.23 -4.12 -12.40
CA GLY A 415 -9.81 -5.50 -12.49
C GLY A 415 -10.27 -6.33 -11.31
N VAL A 416 -10.15 -7.63 -11.47
CA VAL A 416 -10.41 -8.61 -10.43
C VAL A 416 -9.24 -9.58 -10.31
N ARG A 417 -8.86 -9.90 -9.07
CA ARG A 417 -7.84 -10.90 -8.78
C ARG A 417 -8.41 -11.96 -7.86
N THR A 418 -8.23 -13.21 -8.25
CA THR A 418 -8.42 -14.40 -7.42
C THR A 418 -7.05 -14.92 -6.97
N ARG A 419 -6.97 -16.01 -6.22
CA ARG A 419 -5.67 -16.62 -5.88
C ARG A 419 -4.85 -17.01 -7.12
N ARG A 420 -5.52 -17.50 -8.17
CA ARG A 420 -4.87 -17.99 -9.38
C ARG A 420 -4.96 -17.04 -10.56
N TRP A 421 -6.08 -16.35 -10.72
CA TRP A 421 -6.39 -15.61 -11.94
C TRP A 421 -6.41 -14.11 -11.68
N LYS A 422 -5.99 -13.35 -12.67
CA LYS A 422 -6.13 -11.89 -12.72
C LYS A 422 -6.76 -11.50 -14.06
N LEU A 423 -7.76 -10.63 -14.01
CA LEU A 423 -8.34 -9.96 -15.17
C LEU A 423 -8.18 -8.46 -15.00
N ILE A 424 -7.65 -7.80 -16.01
CA ILE A 424 -7.43 -6.36 -16.06
C ILE A 424 -8.20 -5.78 -17.25
N TYR A 425 -8.97 -4.72 -17.00
CA TYR A 425 -9.69 -3.95 -17.99
C TYR A 425 -9.13 -2.52 -18.03
N TYR A 426 -8.61 -2.13 -19.19
CA TYR A 426 -8.12 -0.80 -19.50
C TYR A 426 -9.22 0.00 -20.19
N ILE A 427 -9.62 1.12 -19.56
CA ILE A 427 -10.84 1.85 -19.92
C ILE A 427 -10.60 2.81 -21.09
N GLN A 428 -9.36 3.34 -21.27
CA GLN A 428 -9.05 4.28 -22.35
C GLN A 428 -9.25 3.65 -23.73
N GLN A 429 -9.65 4.48 -24.70
CA GLN A 429 -9.85 4.05 -26.08
C GLN A 429 -8.52 3.97 -26.86
N PRO A 430 -8.22 2.86 -27.57
CA PRO A 430 -9.05 1.65 -27.63
C PRO A 430 -9.01 0.86 -26.33
N GLN A 431 -10.19 0.40 -25.86
CA GLN A 431 -10.28 -0.46 -24.69
C GLN A 431 -9.52 -1.75 -24.87
N ALA A 432 -8.92 -2.24 -23.78
CA ALA A 432 -8.12 -3.46 -23.84
C ALA A 432 -8.27 -4.30 -22.57
N TRP A 433 -7.90 -5.56 -22.70
CA TRP A 433 -7.99 -6.55 -21.63
C TRP A 433 -6.71 -7.36 -21.51
N GLU A 434 -6.34 -7.70 -20.29
CA GLU A 434 -5.33 -8.70 -20.00
C GLU A 434 -5.86 -9.73 -19.00
N MET A 435 -5.44 -10.98 -19.17
CA MET A 435 -5.75 -12.08 -18.26
C MET A 435 -4.51 -12.93 -18.02
N PHE A 436 -4.24 -13.25 -16.76
CA PHE A 436 -3.05 -14.00 -16.35
C PHE A 436 -3.41 -15.18 -15.45
N ASP A 437 -2.73 -16.32 -15.65
CA ASP A 437 -2.71 -17.48 -14.75
C ASP A 437 -1.49 -17.34 -13.80
N LEU A 438 -1.69 -16.74 -12.64
CA LEU A 438 -0.61 -16.43 -11.70
C LEU A 438 0.05 -17.67 -11.07
N GLU A 439 -0.60 -18.83 -11.13
CA GLU A 439 -0.03 -20.10 -10.68
C GLU A 439 1.04 -20.59 -11.66
N LYS A 440 0.80 -20.45 -12.95
CA LYS A 440 1.70 -20.90 -14.03
C LYS A 440 2.64 -19.80 -14.52
N ASP A 441 2.19 -18.56 -14.41
CA ASP A 441 2.90 -17.36 -14.88
C ASP A 441 2.84 -16.25 -13.82
N PRO A 442 3.53 -16.40 -12.68
CA PRO A 442 3.54 -15.42 -11.60
C PRO A 442 4.20 -14.09 -11.99
N GLN A 443 4.88 -14.05 -13.14
CA GLN A 443 5.51 -12.85 -13.68
C GLN A 443 4.64 -12.16 -14.73
N GLU A 444 3.43 -12.65 -15.02
CA GLU A 444 2.46 -12.01 -15.91
C GLU A 444 3.00 -11.78 -17.34
N ARG A 445 3.77 -12.76 -17.86
CA ARG A 445 4.45 -12.65 -19.17
C ARG A 445 3.50 -12.81 -20.34
N ARG A 446 2.48 -13.68 -20.23
CA ARG A 446 1.60 -14.03 -21.32
C ARG A 446 0.17 -13.58 -21.07
N ASN A 447 -0.33 -12.66 -21.87
CA ASN A 447 -1.74 -12.30 -21.88
C ASN A 447 -2.58 -13.44 -22.50
N LEU A 448 -3.47 -14.03 -21.69
CA LEU A 448 -4.34 -15.15 -22.10
C LEU A 448 -5.75 -14.71 -22.54
N TYR A 449 -6.07 -13.42 -22.48
CA TYR A 449 -7.45 -12.96 -22.67
C TYR A 449 -8.02 -13.29 -24.05
N HIS A 450 -7.19 -13.23 -25.09
CA HIS A 450 -7.60 -13.51 -26.47
C HIS A 450 -7.35 -14.97 -26.93
N ASP A 451 -6.78 -15.80 -26.05
CA ASP A 451 -6.52 -17.21 -26.34
C ASP A 451 -7.85 -18.00 -26.29
N PRO A 452 -8.30 -18.63 -27.41
CA PRO A 452 -9.56 -19.35 -27.47
C PRO A 452 -9.69 -20.47 -26.42
N ALA A 453 -8.57 -21.08 -26.02
CA ALA A 453 -8.54 -22.13 -25.00
C ALA A 453 -9.01 -21.60 -23.61
N TRP A 454 -8.93 -20.32 -23.36
CA TRP A 454 -9.26 -19.70 -22.08
C TRP A 454 -10.50 -18.80 -22.11
N ARG A 455 -11.28 -18.84 -23.22
CA ARG A 455 -12.50 -18.01 -23.36
C ARG A 455 -13.49 -18.19 -22.20
N GLY A 456 -13.70 -19.43 -21.76
CA GLY A 456 -14.61 -19.70 -20.63
C GLY A 456 -14.12 -19.08 -19.32
N GLN A 457 -12.81 -19.11 -19.07
CA GLN A 457 -12.20 -18.49 -17.89
C GLN A 457 -12.28 -16.97 -17.95
N ALA A 458 -12.05 -16.38 -19.12
CA ALA A 458 -12.18 -14.93 -19.30
C ALA A 458 -13.60 -14.44 -18.99
N GLU A 459 -14.61 -15.19 -19.48
CA GLU A 459 -16.01 -14.86 -19.21
C GLU A 459 -16.38 -15.00 -17.73
N GLN A 460 -15.92 -16.03 -17.03
CA GLN A 460 -16.12 -16.18 -15.58
C GLN A 460 -15.51 -14.99 -14.80
N LEU A 461 -14.32 -14.55 -15.15
CA LEU A 461 -13.66 -13.41 -14.51
C LEU A 461 -14.36 -12.08 -14.82
N ARG A 462 -14.91 -11.92 -16.02
CA ARG A 462 -15.76 -10.76 -16.34
C ARG A 462 -17.01 -10.71 -15.48
N GLN A 463 -17.68 -11.85 -15.30
CA GLN A 463 -18.84 -11.94 -14.40
C GLN A 463 -18.47 -11.64 -12.95
N GLU A 464 -17.30 -12.10 -12.50
CA GLU A 464 -16.81 -11.79 -11.16
C GLU A 464 -16.48 -10.28 -11.03
N LEU A 465 -15.91 -9.65 -12.06
CA LEU A 465 -15.68 -8.21 -12.11
C LEU A 465 -16.99 -7.42 -11.98
N GLU A 466 -18.03 -7.77 -12.76
CA GLU A 466 -19.33 -7.10 -12.71
C GLU A 466 -20.04 -7.35 -11.37
N LYS A 467 -19.90 -8.51 -10.78
CA LYS A 467 -20.39 -8.80 -9.43
C LYS A 467 -19.76 -7.86 -8.38
N TRP A 468 -18.43 -7.64 -8.44
CA TRP A 468 -17.74 -6.70 -7.58
C TRP A 468 -18.20 -5.27 -7.81
N ARG A 469 -18.34 -4.82 -9.05
CA ARG A 469 -18.85 -3.48 -9.38
C ARG A 469 -20.24 -3.26 -8.79
N SER A 470 -21.12 -4.24 -8.97
CA SER A 470 -22.47 -4.18 -8.39
C SER A 470 -22.48 -4.16 -6.85
N LEU A 471 -21.62 -4.96 -6.21
CA LEU A 471 -21.48 -5.03 -4.75
C LEU A 471 -20.99 -3.71 -4.16
N LEU A 472 -20.07 -3.05 -4.84
CA LEU A 472 -19.42 -1.82 -4.40
C LEU A 472 -20.17 -0.55 -4.87
N ASN A 473 -21.32 -0.69 -5.56
CA ASN A 473 -22.05 0.40 -6.20
C ASN A 473 -21.16 1.26 -7.15
N ASP A 474 -20.22 0.60 -7.86
CA ASP A 474 -19.42 1.23 -8.90
C ASP A 474 -20.26 1.31 -10.20
N ASP A 475 -21.17 2.26 -10.26
CA ASP A 475 -22.07 2.53 -11.39
C ASP A 475 -21.48 3.54 -12.39
N ARG A 476 -20.25 3.98 -12.17
CA ARG A 476 -19.63 5.01 -13.01
C ARG A 476 -19.49 4.53 -14.45
N SER A 477 -19.98 5.38 -15.37
CA SER A 477 -19.79 5.19 -16.80
C SER A 477 -18.30 5.11 -17.13
N GLU A 478 -17.96 4.26 -18.07
CA GLU A 478 -16.61 4.16 -18.59
C GLU A 478 -16.31 5.42 -19.39
N ASP A 479 -15.45 6.25 -18.81
CA ASP A 479 -15.03 7.49 -19.44
C ASP A 479 -14.04 7.18 -20.57
N GLY A 480 -14.54 7.17 -21.80
CA GLY A 480 -13.80 6.88 -23.02
C GLY A 480 -12.82 7.98 -23.44
N THR A 481 -12.04 8.56 -22.50
CA THR A 481 -11.01 9.55 -22.84
C THR A 481 -10.02 8.94 -23.86
N PRO A 482 -9.85 9.54 -25.05
CA PRO A 482 -8.90 9.05 -26.06
C PRO A 482 -7.46 9.07 -25.57
N MET A 483 -6.63 8.13 -26.04
CA MET A 483 -5.19 8.10 -25.71
C MET A 483 -4.38 9.24 -26.32
N ALA A 484 -4.88 9.94 -27.32
CA ALA A 484 -4.20 11.02 -28.04
C ALA A 484 -3.58 12.12 -27.14
N ALA A 485 -4.12 12.34 -25.94
CA ALA A 485 -3.56 13.30 -24.97
C ALA A 485 -2.17 12.91 -24.42
N CYS A 486 -1.75 11.64 -24.51
CA CYS A 486 -0.46 11.16 -24.06
C CYS A 486 0.60 11.16 -25.17
N GLU A 487 0.21 10.86 -26.41
CA GLU A 487 1.09 10.90 -27.58
C GLU A 487 1.69 12.29 -27.77
N ASP A 488 0.90 13.36 -27.59
CA ASP A 488 1.38 14.74 -27.67
C ASP A 488 2.46 15.10 -26.62
N ARG A 489 2.49 14.41 -25.49
CA ARG A 489 3.53 14.63 -24.45
C ARG A 489 4.83 13.90 -24.78
N MET A 490 4.75 12.71 -25.38
CA MET A 490 5.93 11.93 -25.77
C MET A 490 6.62 12.54 -27.00
N ALA A 491 5.87 13.13 -27.92
CA ALA A 491 6.41 13.84 -29.07
C ALA A 491 7.15 15.15 -28.70
N LYS A 492 6.89 15.72 -27.53
CA LYS A 492 7.50 16.95 -27.02
C LYS A 492 8.69 16.75 -26.09
N ARG A 493 9.12 15.50 -25.85
CA ARG A 493 10.28 15.11 -25.03
C ARG A 493 11.40 14.51 -25.88
#